data_3f75a83e1a6a62dd859ddee2b0eff882
#
_entry.id   3f75a83e1a6a62dd859ddee2b0eff882
#
_cell.length_a   1.000
_cell.length_b   1.000
_cell.length_c   1.000
_cell.angle_alpha   90.00
_cell.angle_beta   90.00
_cell.angle_gamma   90.00
#
_symmetry.space_group_name_H-M   'P 1'
#
loop_
_entity.id
_entity.type
_entity.pdbx_description
1 polymer ?
#
loop_
_entity_poly.entity_id
_entity_poly.type
_entity_poly.pdbx_seq_one_letter_code
_entity_poly.pdbx_strand_id
1 'polypeptide(L)'
;MALEPVTSPARIFTFVLIIGVSLLLLIPIGAAVQIVLTSQIEDETPTQVIVVMDPTGAWNNQKAAKNKRLERAAQLYKSGVAPVIMVTGPQRAFERSQSELEKLGVPANDVIYQPTGTDTLGSLAVVATLLKDLGWTSATIVTDPAHSARAQVTAGKYGIDAHMAPSSGEGSSTLTSEYVAREAIALVRYYLYNQWQVPEILNGQ
;
A
#
# COMPACT_ATOMS: atom_id res chain seq x y z
N MET A 1 40.57 34.07 35.17
CA MET A 1 39.15 34.11 34.84
C MET A 1 38.83 32.86 34.04
N ALA A 2 38.43 31.77 34.72
CA ALA A 2 38.12 30.50 34.07
C ALA A 2 36.77 30.64 33.39
N LEU A 3 36.73 30.41 32.07
CA LEU A 3 35.47 30.31 31.32
C LEU A 3 34.75 29.06 31.79
N GLU A 4 33.65 29.25 32.51
CA GLU A 4 32.74 28.15 32.85
C GLU A 4 32.30 27.44 31.54
N PRO A 5 32.29 26.09 31.48
CA PRO A 5 31.83 25.39 30.30
C PRO A 5 30.38 25.77 30.04
N VAL A 6 30.10 26.24 28.82
CA VAL A 6 28.81 26.81 28.38
C VAL A 6 27.66 25.80 28.48
N THR A 7 27.96 24.51 28.67
CA THR A 7 26.94 23.46 28.86
C THR A 7 27.35 22.47 29.95
N SER A 8 26.55 22.36 31.02
CA SER A 8 26.74 21.31 32.01
C SER A 8 26.34 19.96 31.44
N PRO A 9 26.97 18.82 31.87
CA PRO A 9 26.60 17.48 31.40
C PRO A 9 25.11 17.17 31.55
N ALA A 10 24.49 17.69 32.59
CA ALA A 10 23.05 17.56 32.82
C ALA A 10 22.20 18.26 31.73
N ARG A 11 22.60 19.42 31.26
CA ARG A 11 21.91 20.11 30.14
C ARG A 11 22.06 19.35 28.83
N ILE A 12 23.24 18.84 28.53
CA ILE A 12 23.47 18.02 27.35
C ILE A 12 22.58 16.77 27.40
N PHE A 13 22.55 16.08 28.54
CA PHE A 13 21.68 14.91 28.72
C PHE A 13 20.20 15.25 28.53
N THR A 14 19.73 16.37 29.09
CA THR A 14 18.35 16.83 28.93
C THR A 14 18.04 17.14 27.47
N PHE A 15 18.92 17.80 26.73
CA PHE A 15 18.73 18.06 25.30
C PHE A 15 18.68 16.77 24.46
N VAL A 16 19.57 15.81 24.72
CA VAL A 16 19.58 14.52 24.04
C VAL A 16 18.30 13.75 24.33
N LEU A 17 17.82 13.79 25.58
CA LEU A 17 16.57 13.16 25.98
C LEU A 17 15.37 13.79 25.27
N ILE A 18 15.29 15.13 25.24
CA ILE A 18 14.22 15.87 24.56
C ILE A 18 14.23 15.54 23.06
N ILE A 19 15.39 15.56 22.42
CA ILE A 19 15.52 15.20 20.99
C ILE A 19 15.07 13.76 20.76
N GLY A 20 15.51 12.82 21.59
CA GLY A 20 15.13 11.41 21.51
C GLY A 20 13.61 11.20 21.63
N VAL A 21 12.99 11.83 22.64
CA VAL A 21 11.53 11.78 22.84
C VAL A 21 10.80 12.45 21.68
N SER A 22 11.29 13.60 21.20
CA SER A 22 10.70 14.30 20.05
C SER A 22 10.73 13.44 18.79
N LEU A 23 11.84 12.80 18.47
CA LEU A 23 11.96 11.89 17.32
C LEU A 23 11.03 10.69 17.48
N LEU A 24 10.92 10.11 18.67
CA LEU A 24 10.03 8.99 18.96
C LEU A 24 8.56 9.33 18.69
N LEU A 25 8.15 10.57 18.91
CA LEU A 25 6.79 11.05 18.66
C LEU A 25 6.58 11.50 17.21
N LEU A 26 7.57 12.14 16.59
CA LEU A 26 7.46 12.66 15.22
C LEU A 26 7.37 11.58 14.16
N ILE A 27 8.04 10.43 14.36
CA ILE A 27 8.00 9.31 13.39
C ILE A 27 6.57 8.78 13.19
N PRO A 28 5.83 8.35 14.24
CA PRO A 28 4.46 7.86 14.06
C PRO A 28 3.48 8.96 13.61
N ILE A 29 3.70 10.22 14.00
CA ILE A 29 2.90 11.35 13.51
C ILE A 29 3.12 11.53 12.00
N GLY A 30 4.37 11.51 11.53
CA GLY A 30 4.70 11.58 10.11
C GLY A 30 4.08 10.44 9.31
N ALA A 31 4.13 9.21 9.84
CA ALA A 31 3.47 8.05 9.24
C ALA A 31 1.94 8.23 9.17
N ALA A 32 1.31 8.73 10.22
CA ALA A 32 -0.14 8.99 10.23
C ALA A 32 -0.52 10.07 9.20
N VAL A 33 0.25 11.16 9.11
CA VAL A 33 0.04 12.20 8.09
C VAL A 33 0.20 11.62 6.68
N GLN A 34 1.22 10.82 6.43
CA GLN A 34 1.41 10.15 5.15
C GLN A 34 0.20 9.27 4.78
N ILE A 35 -0.33 8.49 5.73
CA ILE A 35 -1.51 7.65 5.51
C ILE A 35 -2.72 8.51 5.12
N VAL A 36 -2.98 9.59 5.84
CA VAL A 36 -4.11 10.49 5.54
C VAL A 36 -3.95 11.13 4.16
N LEU A 37 -2.77 11.64 3.84
CA LEU A 37 -2.51 12.25 2.54
C LEU A 37 -2.67 11.24 1.40
N THR A 38 -2.04 10.06 1.53
CA THR A 38 -2.09 9.02 0.48
C THR A 38 -3.50 8.45 0.30
N SER A 39 -4.30 8.42 1.38
CA SER A 39 -5.68 7.92 1.32
C SER A 39 -6.64 8.77 0.48
N GLN A 40 -6.26 10.01 0.20
CA GLN A 40 -7.07 10.98 -0.57
C GLN A 40 -6.56 11.15 -2.01
N ILE A 41 -5.47 10.47 -2.38
CA ILE A 41 -4.93 10.54 -3.74
C ILE A 41 -5.83 9.74 -4.66
N GLU A 42 -6.38 10.38 -5.67
CA GLU A 42 -7.03 9.74 -6.81
C GLU A 42 -6.15 9.98 -8.04
N ASP A 43 -5.22 9.06 -8.28
CA ASP A 43 -4.30 9.16 -9.40
C ASP A 43 -4.84 8.33 -10.57
N GLU A 44 -5.25 9.01 -11.63
CA GLU A 44 -5.77 8.43 -12.87
C GLU A 44 -4.74 8.51 -14.02
N THR A 45 -3.47 8.70 -13.70
CA THR A 45 -2.39 8.62 -14.69
C THR A 45 -2.42 7.25 -15.37
N PRO A 46 -2.37 7.19 -16.73
CA PRO A 46 -2.37 5.93 -17.44
C PRO A 46 -1.21 5.02 -17.04
N THR A 47 -1.53 3.75 -16.78
CA THR A 47 -0.59 2.71 -16.39
C THR A 47 -0.79 1.45 -17.26
N GLN A 48 0.07 0.46 -17.07
CA GLN A 48 0.00 -0.78 -17.85
C GLN A 48 -1.02 -1.77 -17.28
N VAL A 49 -1.33 -1.68 -15.98
CA VAL A 49 -2.27 -2.58 -15.30
C VAL A 49 -2.90 -1.92 -14.07
N ILE A 50 -4.16 -2.26 -13.79
CA ILE A 50 -4.82 -1.95 -12.51
C ILE A 50 -4.68 -3.18 -11.60
N VAL A 51 -4.00 -3.05 -10.46
CA VAL A 51 -3.79 -4.13 -9.49
C VAL A 51 -4.79 -3.99 -8.35
N VAL A 52 -5.71 -4.94 -8.23
CA VAL A 52 -6.66 -5.03 -7.13
C VAL A 52 -6.06 -5.88 -6.02
N MET A 53 -5.69 -5.24 -4.92
CA MET A 53 -5.15 -5.93 -3.76
C MET A 53 -6.25 -6.71 -3.02
N ASP A 54 -5.98 -7.97 -2.65
CA ASP A 54 -6.93 -8.73 -1.83
C ASP A 54 -6.99 -8.16 -0.40
N PRO A 55 -8.18 -7.99 0.18
CA PRO A 55 -8.29 -7.60 1.59
C PRO A 55 -7.82 -8.74 2.48
N THR A 56 -6.58 -8.63 2.98
CA THR A 56 -6.00 -9.58 3.92
C THR A 56 -6.23 -9.11 5.35
N GLY A 57 -6.67 -10.00 6.23
CA GLY A 57 -6.87 -9.71 7.66
C GLY A 57 -8.22 -10.16 8.20
N ALA A 58 -8.34 -10.25 9.52
CA ALA A 58 -9.56 -10.68 10.23
C ALA A 58 -10.57 -9.51 10.37
N TRP A 59 -11.15 -9.06 9.25
CA TRP A 59 -12.13 -7.98 9.26
C TRP A 59 -13.54 -8.55 9.09
N ASN A 60 -14.47 -8.02 9.83
CA ASN A 60 -15.89 -8.43 9.74
C ASN A 60 -16.54 -8.08 8.38
N ASN A 61 -15.87 -7.36 7.48
CA ASN A 61 -16.45 -6.87 6.23
C ASN A 61 -15.56 -7.03 4.97
N GLN A 62 -14.74 -8.07 4.92
CA GLN A 62 -13.82 -8.32 3.78
C GLN A 62 -14.53 -8.38 2.42
N LYS A 63 -15.76 -8.93 2.37
CA LYS A 63 -16.52 -9.03 1.13
C LYS A 63 -16.91 -7.65 0.60
N ALA A 64 -17.39 -6.76 1.48
CA ALA A 64 -17.78 -5.41 1.08
C ALA A 64 -16.54 -4.59 0.64
N ALA A 65 -15.44 -4.66 1.39
CA ALA A 65 -14.19 -4.01 1.02
C ALA A 65 -13.69 -4.50 -0.35
N LYS A 66 -13.74 -5.81 -0.60
CA LYS A 66 -13.35 -6.38 -1.89
C LYS A 66 -14.22 -5.86 -3.03
N ASN A 67 -15.54 -5.84 -2.85
CA ASN A 67 -16.46 -5.34 -3.86
C ASN A 67 -16.18 -3.87 -4.19
N LYS A 68 -15.89 -3.03 -3.19
CA LYS A 68 -15.54 -1.61 -3.42
C LYS A 68 -14.24 -1.44 -4.20
N ARG A 69 -13.25 -2.30 -3.95
CA ARG A 69 -12.03 -2.31 -4.76
C ARG A 69 -12.31 -2.73 -6.21
N LEU A 70 -13.17 -3.73 -6.43
CA LEU A 70 -13.56 -4.17 -7.77
C LEU A 70 -14.38 -3.09 -8.51
N GLU A 71 -15.30 -2.41 -7.82
CA GLU A 71 -16.05 -1.27 -8.36
C GLU A 71 -15.09 -0.16 -8.81
N ARG A 72 -14.12 0.22 -7.95
CA ARG A 72 -13.12 1.25 -8.30
C ARG A 72 -12.25 0.81 -9.47
N ALA A 73 -11.77 -0.42 -9.49
CA ALA A 73 -10.98 -0.96 -10.59
C ALA A 73 -11.74 -0.94 -11.92
N ALA A 74 -13.03 -1.32 -11.91
CA ALA A 74 -13.86 -1.27 -13.10
C ALA A 74 -14.12 0.18 -13.59
N GLN A 75 -14.23 1.15 -12.68
CA GLN A 75 -14.32 2.57 -13.05
C GLN A 75 -13.03 3.03 -13.77
N LEU A 76 -11.87 2.76 -13.19
CA LEU A 76 -10.57 3.10 -13.76
C LEU A 76 -10.32 2.44 -15.12
N TYR A 77 -10.70 1.16 -15.25
CA TYR A 77 -10.65 0.46 -16.54
C TYR A 77 -11.50 1.15 -17.60
N LYS A 78 -12.74 1.50 -17.27
CA LYS A 78 -13.66 2.20 -18.19
C LYS A 78 -13.19 3.61 -18.55
N SER A 79 -12.49 4.28 -17.65
CA SER A 79 -11.84 5.59 -17.90
C SER A 79 -10.56 5.46 -18.73
N GLY A 80 -10.12 4.24 -19.07
CA GLY A 80 -8.94 4.02 -19.89
C GLY A 80 -7.61 4.19 -19.14
N VAL A 81 -7.62 4.12 -17.81
CA VAL A 81 -6.39 4.22 -16.98
C VAL A 81 -5.44 3.06 -17.26
N ALA A 82 -5.98 1.85 -17.47
CA ALA A 82 -5.16 0.72 -17.93
C ALA A 82 -6.00 -0.28 -18.74
N PRO A 83 -5.38 -1.05 -19.65
CA PRO A 83 -6.09 -1.98 -20.52
C PRO A 83 -6.48 -3.30 -19.83
N VAL A 84 -5.91 -3.61 -18.67
CA VAL A 84 -6.15 -4.87 -17.94
C VAL A 84 -6.27 -4.64 -16.46
N ILE A 85 -7.01 -5.54 -15.78
CA ILE A 85 -7.13 -5.58 -14.33
C ILE A 85 -6.48 -6.88 -13.82
N MET A 86 -5.55 -6.76 -12.90
CA MET A 86 -4.94 -7.89 -12.19
C MET A 86 -5.59 -8.03 -10.82
N VAL A 87 -6.20 -9.16 -10.54
CA VAL A 87 -6.79 -9.48 -9.24
C VAL A 87 -5.84 -10.36 -8.46
N THR A 88 -5.43 -9.90 -7.27
CA THR A 88 -4.58 -10.67 -6.37
C THR A 88 -5.40 -11.44 -5.33
N GLY A 89 -4.81 -12.48 -4.74
CA GLY A 89 -5.43 -13.24 -3.66
C GLY A 89 -5.50 -14.75 -3.91
N PRO A 90 -6.24 -15.50 -3.07
CA PRO A 90 -6.40 -16.93 -3.24
C PRO A 90 -7.27 -17.26 -4.46
N GLN A 91 -6.95 -18.33 -5.16
CA GLN A 91 -7.64 -18.75 -6.40
C GLN A 91 -9.17 -18.83 -6.26
N ARG A 92 -9.66 -19.39 -5.16
CA ARG A 92 -11.11 -19.48 -4.90
C ARG A 92 -11.84 -18.13 -4.85
N ALA A 93 -11.11 -17.04 -4.63
CA ALA A 93 -11.66 -15.69 -4.61
C ALA A 93 -11.60 -15.03 -5.98
N PHE A 94 -10.75 -15.52 -6.89
CA PHE A 94 -10.59 -14.98 -8.23
C PHE A 94 -11.87 -15.14 -9.08
N GLU A 95 -12.42 -16.34 -9.16
CA GLU A 95 -13.62 -16.62 -9.98
C GLU A 95 -14.79 -15.69 -9.61
N ARG A 96 -14.98 -15.44 -8.31
CA ARG A 96 -15.98 -14.46 -7.85
C ARG A 96 -15.64 -13.05 -8.25
N SER A 97 -14.37 -12.66 -8.15
CA SER A 97 -13.92 -11.31 -8.54
C SER A 97 -14.06 -11.09 -10.03
N GLN A 98 -13.71 -12.07 -10.84
CA GLN A 98 -13.89 -12.03 -12.29
C GLN A 98 -15.38 -11.88 -12.65
N SER A 99 -16.25 -12.71 -12.07
CA SER A 99 -17.70 -12.59 -12.29
C SER A 99 -18.28 -11.23 -11.85
N GLU A 100 -17.76 -10.64 -10.76
CA GLU A 100 -18.19 -9.28 -10.36
C GLU A 100 -17.68 -8.21 -11.34
N LEU A 101 -16.44 -8.32 -11.80
CA LEU A 101 -15.87 -7.40 -12.82
C LEU A 101 -16.62 -7.50 -14.15
N GLU A 102 -17.03 -8.71 -14.57
CA GLU A 102 -17.87 -8.91 -15.77
C GLU A 102 -19.22 -8.20 -15.63
N LYS A 103 -19.90 -8.34 -14.48
CA LYS A 103 -21.16 -7.59 -14.19
C LYS A 103 -20.94 -6.08 -14.22
N LEU A 104 -19.75 -5.62 -13.84
CA LEU A 104 -19.34 -4.23 -13.91
C LEU A 104 -18.87 -3.83 -15.31
N GLY A 105 -18.96 -4.70 -16.31
CA GLY A 105 -18.67 -4.41 -17.71
C GLY A 105 -17.20 -4.50 -18.11
N VAL A 106 -16.38 -5.24 -17.36
CA VAL A 106 -14.99 -5.58 -17.72
C VAL A 106 -14.97 -6.95 -18.39
N PRO A 107 -14.44 -7.09 -19.61
CA PRO A 107 -14.35 -8.38 -20.28
C PRO A 107 -13.47 -9.38 -19.50
N ALA A 108 -13.86 -10.66 -19.43
CA ALA A 108 -13.12 -11.69 -18.74
C ALA A 108 -11.66 -11.83 -19.23
N ASN A 109 -11.42 -11.60 -20.53
CA ASN A 109 -10.08 -11.67 -21.13
C ASN A 109 -9.15 -10.54 -20.69
N ASP A 110 -9.68 -9.46 -20.14
CA ASP A 110 -8.93 -8.31 -19.63
C ASP A 110 -8.70 -8.41 -18.12
N VAL A 111 -9.04 -9.57 -17.52
CA VAL A 111 -8.82 -9.84 -16.09
C VAL A 111 -7.75 -10.90 -15.92
N ILE A 112 -6.65 -10.53 -15.29
CA ILE A 112 -5.51 -11.40 -14.99
C ILE A 112 -5.60 -11.85 -13.52
N TYR A 113 -5.35 -13.13 -13.27
CA TYR A 113 -5.22 -13.67 -11.93
C TYR A 113 -3.75 -13.75 -11.50
N GLN A 114 -3.47 -13.23 -10.31
CA GLN A 114 -2.17 -13.38 -9.66
C GLN A 114 -2.34 -13.96 -8.26
N PRO A 115 -2.00 -15.25 -8.06
CA PRO A 115 -1.98 -15.82 -6.71
C PRO A 115 -0.95 -15.09 -5.86
N THR A 116 -1.34 -14.72 -4.65
CA THR A 116 -0.47 -13.99 -3.73
C THR A 116 -0.50 -14.59 -2.34
N GLY A 117 0.52 -14.26 -1.54
CA GLY A 117 0.61 -14.60 -0.13
C GLY A 117 -0.40 -13.85 0.74
N THR A 118 -0.26 -14.03 2.04
CA THR A 118 -1.20 -13.52 3.05
C THR A 118 -0.87 -12.11 3.54
N ASP A 119 0.23 -11.52 3.10
CA ASP A 119 0.66 -10.18 3.50
C ASP A 119 0.91 -9.25 2.29
N THR A 120 0.96 -7.95 2.55
CA THR A 120 1.12 -6.93 1.51
C THR A 120 2.50 -7.00 0.85
N LEU A 121 3.55 -7.29 1.63
CA LEU A 121 4.92 -7.35 1.14
C LEU A 121 5.09 -8.48 0.13
N GLY A 122 4.69 -9.69 0.52
CA GLY A 122 4.73 -10.87 -0.35
C GLY A 122 3.82 -10.72 -1.57
N SER A 123 2.64 -10.14 -1.42
CA SER A 123 1.72 -9.92 -2.54
C SER A 123 2.32 -8.99 -3.59
N LEU A 124 2.89 -7.86 -3.19
CA LEU A 124 3.51 -6.92 -4.13
C LEU A 124 4.84 -7.42 -4.71
N ALA A 125 5.58 -8.27 -3.99
CA ALA A 125 6.75 -8.94 -4.54
C ALA A 125 6.39 -9.85 -5.74
N VAL A 126 5.33 -10.64 -5.58
CA VAL A 126 4.84 -11.54 -6.65
C VAL A 126 4.29 -10.72 -7.83
N VAL A 127 3.54 -9.64 -7.56
CA VAL A 127 3.08 -8.71 -8.60
C VAL A 127 4.27 -8.12 -9.36
N ALA A 128 5.29 -7.62 -8.66
CA ALA A 128 6.48 -7.05 -9.29
C ALA A 128 7.22 -8.05 -10.19
N THR A 129 7.31 -9.31 -9.78
CA THR A 129 7.90 -10.37 -10.60
C THR A 129 7.12 -10.54 -11.91
N LEU A 130 5.79 -10.65 -11.83
CA LEU A 130 4.97 -10.79 -13.02
C LEU A 130 5.05 -9.55 -13.93
N LEU A 131 5.03 -8.34 -13.36
CA LEU A 131 5.21 -7.11 -14.16
C LEU A 131 6.54 -7.12 -14.90
N LYS A 132 7.63 -7.53 -14.24
CA LYS A 132 8.95 -7.65 -14.86
C LYS A 132 8.95 -8.67 -16.01
N ASP A 133 8.31 -9.83 -15.82
CA ASP A 133 8.22 -10.88 -16.85
C ASP A 133 7.42 -10.41 -18.08
N LEU A 134 6.43 -9.52 -17.85
CA LEU A 134 5.61 -8.90 -18.91
C LEU A 134 6.27 -7.66 -19.53
N GLY A 135 7.42 -7.21 -19.01
CA GLY A 135 8.05 -5.96 -19.43
C GLY A 135 7.29 -4.71 -18.98
N TRP A 136 6.47 -4.81 -17.94
CA TRP A 136 5.70 -3.71 -17.38
C TRP A 136 6.40 -3.08 -16.19
N THR A 137 6.28 -1.76 -16.06
CA THR A 137 6.92 -0.99 -15.00
C THR A 137 5.96 -0.16 -14.15
N SER A 138 4.75 0.12 -14.68
CA SER A 138 3.77 0.97 -14.00
C SER A 138 2.48 0.22 -13.68
N ALA A 139 1.88 0.53 -12.54
CA ALA A 139 0.63 -0.06 -12.09
C ALA A 139 -0.21 0.93 -11.27
N THR A 140 -1.52 0.94 -11.51
CA THR A 140 -2.48 1.60 -10.62
C THR A 140 -2.93 0.62 -9.54
N ILE A 141 -2.64 0.93 -8.29
CA ILE A 141 -2.93 0.03 -7.15
C ILE A 141 -4.25 0.45 -6.48
N VAL A 142 -5.21 -0.47 -6.49
CA VAL A 142 -6.49 -0.31 -5.83
C VAL A 142 -6.49 -1.10 -4.52
N THR A 143 -6.60 -0.37 -3.41
CA THR A 143 -6.64 -0.92 -2.06
C THR A 143 -7.53 -0.04 -1.17
N ASP A 144 -7.62 -0.33 0.13
CA ASP A 144 -8.34 0.56 1.05
C ASP A 144 -7.56 1.84 1.33
N PRO A 145 -8.24 2.95 1.63
CA PRO A 145 -7.60 4.24 1.88
C PRO A 145 -6.46 4.18 2.89
N ALA A 146 -6.65 3.55 4.03
CA ALA A 146 -5.63 3.46 5.07
C ALA A 146 -4.43 2.58 4.70
N HIS A 147 -4.61 1.62 3.78
CA HIS A 147 -3.53 0.75 3.29
C HIS A 147 -2.69 1.38 2.17
N SER A 148 -3.17 2.47 1.56
CA SER A 148 -2.56 3.07 0.37
C SER A 148 -1.10 3.46 0.59
N ALA A 149 -0.79 4.13 1.70
CA ALA A 149 0.58 4.54 2.00
C ALA A 149 1.55 3.35 2.08
N ARG A 150 1.15 2.28 2.76
CA ARG A 150 1.97 1.07 2.88
C ARG A 150 2.12 0.34 1.54
N ALA A 151 1.05 0.24 0.78
CA ALA A 151 1.10 -0.36 -0.56
C ALA A 151 2.02 0.43 -1.49
N GLN A 152 1.93 1.76 -1.50
CA GLN A 152 2.78 2.63 -2.31
C GLN A 152 4.26 2.46 -2.00
N VAL A 153 4.64 2.56 -0.71
CA VAL A 153 6.03 2.41 -0.28
C VAL A 153 6.57 1.02 -0.60
N THR A 154 5.72 -0.02 -0.42
CA THR A 154 6.09 -1.40 -0.73
C THR A 154 6.27 -1.61 -2.23
N ALA A 155 5.37 -1.10 -3.06
CA ALA A 155 5.47 -1.17 -4.51
C ALA A 155 6.74 -0.50 -5.04
N GLY A 156 7.04 0.71 -4.55
CA GLY A 156 8.26 1.44 -4.90
C GLY A 156 9.54 0.66 -4.53
N LYS A 157 9.55 -0.07 -3.42
CA LYS A 157 10.68 -0.94 -3.05
C LYS A 157 10.95 -2.02 -4.09
N TYR A 158 9.92 -2.53 -4.74
CA TYR A 158 10.03 -3.54 -5.79
C TYR A 158 10.20 -2.93 -7.19
N GLY A 159 10.39 -1.62 -7.28
CA GLY A 159 10.61 -0.93 -8.56
C GLY A 159 9.35 -0.73 -9.40
N ILE A 160 8.17 -0.87 -8.80
CA ILE A 160 6.90 -0.56 -9.46
C ILE A 160 6.67 0.95 -9.39
N ASP A 161 6.47 1.59 -10.53
CA ASP A 161 5.91 2.94 -10.62
C ASP A 161 4.42 2.88 -10.28
N ALA A 162 4.12 3.13 -9.00
CA ALA A 162 2.83 2.84 -8.40
C ALA A 162 1.97 4.11 -8.24
N HIS A 163 0.87 4.14 -8.96
CA HIS A 163 -0.18 5.14 -8.87
C HIS A 163 -1.30 4.65 -7.95
N MET A 164 -1.68 5.44 -6.97
CA MET A 164 -2.65 5.00 -5.96
C MET A 164 -4.06 5.46 -6.31
N ALA A 165 -5.01 4.53 -6.30
CA ALA A 165 -6.43 4.80 -6.48
C ALA A 165 -7.26 4.07 -5.42
N PRO A 166 -7.33 4.60 -4.19
CA PRO A 166 -8.04 3.96 -3.10
C PRO A 166 -9.51 3.72 -3.40
N SER A 167 -10.05 2.60 -2.90
CA SER A 167 -11.50 2.38 -2.92
C SER A 167 -12.21 3.33 -1.96
N SER A 168 -13.41 3.80 -2.33
CA SER A 168 -14.21 4.72 -1.51
C SER A 168 -15.60 4.16 -1.24
N GLY A 169 -16.30 4.71 -0.23
CA GLY A 169 -17.68 4.39 0.10
C GLY A 169 -17.85 3.35 1.22
N GLU A 170 -19.11 3.01 1.52
CA GLU A 170 -19.48 2.04 2.54
C GLU A 170 -18.81 0.68 2.29
N GLY A 171 -18.13 0.14 3.31
CA GLY A 171 -17.38 -1.12 3.21
C GLY A 171 -15.90 -0.95 2.88
N SER A 172 -15.44 0.20 2.40
CA SER A 172 -14.03 0.55 2.43
C SER A 172 -13.63 0.91 3.87
N SER A 173 -12.38 0.67 4.24
CA SER A 173 -11.93 1.01 5.59
C SER A 173 -12.04 2.52 5.80
N THR A 174 -12.92 2.91 6.72
CA THR A 174 -12.97 4.31 7.17
C THR A 174 -11.66 4.64 7.89
N LEU A 175 -11.15 5.86 7.68
CA LEU A 175 -9.97 6.37 8.39
C LEU A 175 -10.32 6.67 9.87
N THR A 176 -10.61 5.63 10.64
CA THR A 176 -10.74 5.79 12.09
C THR A 176 -9.38 6.01 12.72
N SER A 177 -9.31 6.73 13.84
CA SER A 177 -8.06 6.96 14.57
C SER A 177 -7.34 5.66 14.94
N GLU A 178 -8.09 4.63 15.32
CA GLU A 178 -7.55 3.29 15.62
C GLU A 178 -6.91 2.65 14.38
N TYR A 179 -7.57 2.78 13.22
CA TYR A 179 -7.08 2.22 11.98
C TYR A 179 -5.81 2.93 11.50
N VAL A 180 -5.83 4.26 11.53
CA VAL A 180 -4.66 5.08 11.18
C VAL A 180 -3.49 4.77 12.13
N ALA A 181 -3.73 4.65 13.43
CA ALA A 181 -2.69 4.32 14.40
C ALA A 181 -2.07 2.95 14.12
N ARG A 182 -2.88 1.94 13.82
CA ARG A 182 -2.40 0.59 13.48
C ARG A 182 -1.58 0.58 12.20
N GLU A 183 -2.04 1.25 11.15
CA GLU A 183 -1.29 1.35 9.89
C GLU A 183 -0.03 2.20 10.05
N ALA A 184 -0.04 3.24 10.88
CA ALA A 184 1.16 4.01 11.21
C ALA A 184 2.23 3.14 11.87
N ILE A 185 1.83 2.30 12.82
CA ILE A 185 2.76 1.32 13.44
C ILE A 185 3.30 0.33 12.39
N ALA A 186 2.43 -0.18 11.51
CA ALA A 186 2.82 -1.08 10.45
C ALA A 186 3.80 -0.43 9.46
N LEU A 187 3.56 0.83 9.10
CA LEU A 187 4.42 1.61 8.21
C LEU A 187 5.78 1.91 8.85
N VAL A 188 5.80 2.32 10.13
CA VAL A 188 7.04 2.52 10.89
C VAL A 188 7.84 1.22 10.98
N ARG A 189 7.16 0.10 11.30
CA ARG A 189 7.80 -1.22 11.31
C ARG A 189 8.39 -1.57 9.94
N TYR A 190 7.67 -1.26 8.86
CA TYR A 190 8.16 -1.46 7.50
C TYR A 190 9.45 -0.68 7.26
N TYR A 191 9.50 0.63 7.60
CA TYR A 191 10.71 1.44 7.45
C TYR A 191 11.88 0.95 8.30
N LEU A 192 11.62 0.45 9.52
CA LEU A 192 12.68 0.01 10.42
C LEU A 192 13.25 -1.38 10.08
N TYR A 193 12.41 -2.30 9.62
CA TYR A 193 12.81 -3.71 9.44
C TYR A 193 12.89 -4.15 7.99
N ASN A 194 11.97 -3.73 7.15
CA ASN A 194 11.85 -4.28 5.79
C ASN A 194 12.62 -3.48 4.74
N GLN A 195 13.00 -2.25 5.05
CA GLN A 195 13.81 -1.43 4.14
C GLN A 195 15.19 -2.05 3.87
N TRP A 196 15.74 -2.83 4.82
CA TRP A 196 17.06 -3.48 4.70
C TRP A 196 17.00 -4.87 4.06
N GLN A 197 15.84 -5.49 3.97
CA GLN A 197 15.66 -6.75 3.26
C GLN A 197 15.47 -6.45 1.77
N VAL A 198 16.55 -6.45 1.02
CA VAL A 198 16.48 -6.49 -0.45
C VAL A 198 15.94 -7.88 -0.79
N PRO A 199 14.80 -8.00 -1.49
CA PRO A 199 14.28 -9.31 -1.86
C PRO A 199 15.28 -10.00 -2.81
N GLU A 200 15.72 -11.18 -2.48
CA GLU A 200 16.53 -12.05 -3.36
C GLU A 200 15.82 -12.31 -4.71
N ILE A 201 14.52 -12.17 -4.74
CA ILE A 201 13.66 -12.33 -5.92
C ILE A 201 14.05 -11.39 -7.09
N LEU A 202 14.60 -10.20 -6.80
CA LEU A 202 15.04 -9.27 -7.84
C LEU A 202 16.49 -9.48 -8.27
N ASN A 203 17.29 -10.22 -7.50
CA ASN A 203 18.69 -10.54 -7.78
C ASN A 203 18.88 -11.96 -8.36
N GLY A 204 17.80 -12.72 -8.54
CA GLY A 204 17.83 -14.05 -9.14
C GLY A 204 18.10 -13.96 -10.63
N GLN A 205 19.18 -14.56 -11.01
CA GLN A 205 19.78 -14.85 -12.29
C GLN A 205 18.79 -15.30 -13.37
#